data_4a61895482c3b8654ccb7f8c63a74419
#
_entry.id   4a61895482c3b8654ccb7f8c63a74419
#
_cell.length_a   1.000
_cell.length_b   1.000
_cell.length_c   1.000
_cell.angle_alpha   90.00
_cell.angle_beta   90.00
_cell.angle_gamma   90.00
#
_symmetry.space_group_name_H-M   'P 1'
#
loop_
_entity.id
_entity.type
_entity.pdbx_description
1 polymer ?
#
loop_
_entity_poly.entity_id
_entity_poly.type
_entity_poly.pdbx_seq_one_letter_code
_entity_poly.pdbx_strand_id
1 'polypeptide(L)'
;MKAGEKLVIIGGGGGGFATAMRAKALMPNIDITLIRKEKRFIVRCSLPYVVSGLVTPESVVNPDSKFIESGINVIVGEVTKVDPKQKSVYLSNGREFPYDKLVLATGASPMVPPIPGIEFSGVFTLRSLSDAEKMRAFLTEKKPRKMVFVGAGFITLELAASILGVSPGTYDITIVELLDRPLPMTLDPEFSERVRKYLVEMGMKMQMGRKVAKIIGKNGAVCGVLLDNGEQLDTDMVLLNVGVRANLDLARQIGLEIGRFGIKTNEYMETSHPDIFALGDCVEKKHFITGKPVPGWLRGPAIIAGRHIAKRLAGYDVPFPGVLDNAVVKLFDKSVAFVGLTEKQAKEEGFDPVCATVDSRSKHAMMPGVKPWTIKLVFDRKSRKLIGGQILSDAEAPAKEIDTVNALILGGKTVSDLCSLMCAGQPEMSSEPSAEPICIAAEQALVKM
;
A
#
# COMPACT_ATOMS: atom_id res chain seq x y z
N MET A 1 -17.17 22.49 10.74
CA MET A 1 -16.74 23.83 10.27
C MET A 1 -17.97 24.63 9.83
N LYS A 2 -17.90 25.95 9.94
CA LYS A 2 -18.97 26.88 9.55
C LYS A 2 -18.73 27.39 8.12
N ALA A 3 -19.77 27.98 7.51
CA ALA A 3 -19.65 28.64 6.21
C ALA A 3 -18.57 29.74 6.24
N GLY A 4 -17.74 29.81 5.20
CA GLY A 4 -16.64 30.77 5.08
C GLY A 4 -15.36 30.40 5.84
N GLU A 5 -15.38 29.36 6.70
CA GLU A 5 -14.13 28.89 7.34
C GLU A 5 -13.21 28.21 6.32
N LYS A 6 -11.91 28.37 6.53
CA LYS A 6 -10.82 27.96 5.63
C LYS A 6 -10.23 26.61 6.04
N LEU A 7 -10.31 25.64 5.16
CA LEU A 7 -9.63 24.35 5.30
C LEU A 7 -8.42 24.32 4.37
N VAL A 8 -7.22 24.25 4.94
CA VAL A 8 -5.99 24.04 4.17
C VAL A 8 -5.56 22.57 4.28
N ILE A 9 -5.27 21.95 3.16
CA ILE A 9 -4.79 20.55 3.07
C ILE A 9 -3.41 20.54 2.41
N ILE A 10 -2.40 20.05 3.12
CA ILE A 10 -1.03 19.94 2.61
C ILE A 10 -0.77 18.51 2.15
N GLY A 11 -0.72 18.30 0.85
CA GLY A 11 -0.46 17.02 0.21
C GLY A 11 -1.60 16.54 -0.69
N GLY A 12 -1.30 16.37 -1.98
CA GLY A 12 -2.25 15.95 -3.02
C GLY A 12 -2.29 14.43 -3.25
N GLY A 13 -1.89 13.60 -2.28
CA GLY A 13 -2.06 12.15 -2.38
C GLY A 13 -3.51 11.69 -2.21
N GLY A 14 -3.75 10.37 -2.27
CA GLY A 14 -5.11 9.81 -2.17
C GLY A 14 -5.89 10.26 -0.95
N GLY A 15 -5.22 10.42 0.20
CA GLY A 15 -5.85 10.90 1.43
C GLY A 15 -6.25 12.37 1.37
N GLY A 16 -5.34 13.26 0.95
CA GLY A 16 -5.64 14.69 0.80
C GLY A 16 -6.75 14.93 -0.22
N PHE A 17 -6.71 14.21 -1.35
CA PHE A 17 -7.80 14.20 -2.34
C PHE A 17 -9.15 13.83 -1.71
N ALA A 18 -9.18 12.70 -1.00
CA ALA A 18 -10.42 12.21 -0.39
C ALA A 18 -10.97 13.17 0.67
N THR A 19 -10.06 13.81 1.44
CA THR A 19 -10.45 14.84 2.41
C THR A 19 -11.09 16.03 1.72
N ALA A 20 -10.44 16.60 0.71
CA ALA A 20 -10.91 17.78 -0.01
C ALA A 20 -12.29 17.54 -0.64
N MET A 21 -12.42 16.48 -1.43
CA MET A 21 -13.67 16.15 -2.13
C MET A 21 -14.80 15.84 -1.14
N ARG A 22 -14.53 15.06 -0.10
CA ARG A 22 -15.57 14.71 0.87
C ARG A 22 -15.96 15.88 1.76
N ALA A 23 -15.00 16.72 2.18
CA ALA A 23 -15.28 17.92 2.94
C ALA A 23 -16.15 18.91 2.15
N LYS A 24 -15.83 19.12 0.86
CA LYS A 24 -16.64 19.98 -0.01
C LYS A 24 -18.05 19.46 -0.21
N ALA A 25 -18.21 18.14 -0.38
CA ALA A 25 -19.54 17.51 -0.51
C ALA A 25 -20.38 17.59 0.77
N LEU A 26 -19.78 17.55 1.96
CA LEU A 26 -20.50 17.64 3.24
C LEU A 26 -20.70 19.08 3.69
N MET A 27 -19.83 19.99 3.29
CA MET A 27 -19.80 21.39 3.70
C MET A 27 -19.57 22.30 2.47
N PRO A 28 -20.58 22.51 1.60
CA PRO A 28 -20.40 23.22 0.31
C PRO A 28 -19.86 24.66 0.46
N ASN A 29 -20.12 25.30 1.59
CA ASN A 29 -19.86 26.73 1.83
C ASN A 29 -18.54 26.99 2.58
N ILE A 30 -17.66 25.98 2.76
CA ILE A 30 -16.31 26.21 3.30
C ILE A 30 -15.32 26.50 2.17
N ASP A 31 -14.26 27.24 2.49
CA ASP A 31 -13.16 27.51 1.55
C ASP A 31 -12.09 26.43 1.69
N ILE A 32 -11.87 25.67 0.64
CA ILE A 32 -10.86 24.59 0.64
C ILE A 32 -9.71 24.95 -0.26
N THR A 33 -8.48 24.95 0.29
CA THR A 33 -7.24 25.05 -0.46
C THR A 33 -6.43 23.76 -0.31
N LEU A 34 -6.20 23.06 -1.41
CA LEU A 34 -5.34 21.88 -1.50
C LEU A 34 -3.98 22.28 -2.07
N ILE A 35 -2.93 22.16 -1.26
CA ILE A 35 -1.55 22.49 -1.65
C ILE A 35 -0.78 21.20 -1.90
N ARG A 36 -0.14 21.08 -3.05
CA ARG A 36 0.68 19.91 -3.39
C ARG A 36 1.98 20.33 -4.08
N LYS A 37 3.07 19.58 -3.81
CA LYS A 37 4.36 19.80 -4.45
C LYS A 37 4.38 19.31 -5.90
N GLU A 38 3.71 18.18 -6.16
CA GLU A 38 3.68 17.54 -7.48
C GLU A 38 2.76 18.33 -8.44
N LYS A 39 3.19 18.50 -9.69
CA LYS A 39 2.44 19.23 -10.73
C LYS A 39 1.14 18.51 -11.14
N ARG A 40 1.08 17.19 -10.99
CA ARG A 40 -0.03 16.35 -11.41
C ARG A 40 -0.57 15.53 -10.25
N PHE A 41 -1.87 15.37 -10.18
CA PHE A 41 -2.49 14.41 -9.27
C PHE A 41 -2.50 13.03 -9.91
N ILE A 42 -1.86 12.04 -9.27
CA ILE A 42 -1.67 10.70 -9.81
C ILE A 42 -2.20 9.59 -8.92
N VAL A 43 -2.55 8.48 -9.52
CA VAL A 43 -2.79 7.20 -8.83
C VAL A 43 -1.46 6.47 -8.70
N ARG A 44 -0.78 6.63 -7.55
CA ARG A 44 0.58 6.07 -7.33
C ARG A 44 0.68 4.55 -7.48
N CYS A 45 -0.38 3.83 -7.19
CA CYS A 45 -0.43 2.38 -7.40
C CYS A 45 -0.25 1.97 -8.87
N SER A 46 -0.40 2.90 -9.82
CA SER A 46 -0.21 2.63 -11.26
C SER A 46 1.21 2.88 -11.75
N LEU A 47 2.12 3.36 -10.89
CA LEU A 47 3.51 3.66 -11.30
C LEU A 47 4.27 2.44 -11.84
N PRO A 48 4.15 1.22 -11.28
CA PRO A 48 4.76 0.03 -11.87
C PRO A 48 4.35 -0.19 -13.33
N TYR A 49 3.09 0.06 -13.65
CA TYR A 49 2.55 -0.10 -15.00
C TYR A 49 2.98 1.00 -15.98
N VAL A 50 3.25 2.21 -15.47
CA VAL A 50 3.88 3.28 -16.26
C VAL A 50 5.32 2.89 -16.63
N VAL A 51 6.09 2.39 -15.66
CA VAL A 51 7.48 1.97 -15.90
C VAL A 51 7.54 0.85 -16.92
N SER A 52 6.71 -0.18 -16.80
CA SER A 52 6.67 -1.30 -17.74
C SER A 52 6.15 -0.92 -19.13
N GLY A 53 5.38 0.16 -19.21
CA GLY A 53 4.72 0.61 -20.44
C GLY A 53 3.37 -0.03 -20.70
N LEU A 54 2.80 -0.72 -19.74
CA LEU A 54 1.45 -1.24 -19.83
C LEU A 54 0.42 -0.10 -19.95
N VAL A 55 0.70 1.04 -19.29
CA VAL A 55 -0.11 2.26 -19.37
C VAL A 55 0.77 3.47 -19.63
N THR A 56 0.18 4.56 -20.17
CA THR A 56 0.92 5.81 -20.41
C THR A 56 0.97 6.68 -19.15
N PRO A 57 1.95 7.58 -19.01
CA PRO A 57 1.99 8.54 -17.90
C PRO A 57 0.71 9.39 -17.77
N GLU A 58 0.11 9.77 -18.89
CA GLU A 58 -1.12 10.59 -18.93
C GLU A 58 -2.34 9.85 -18.39
N SER A 59 -2.43 8.54 -18.65
CA SER A 59 -3.58 7.73 -18.25
C SER A 59 -3.72 7.57 -16.72
N VAL A 60 -2.62 7.78 -15.97
CA VAL A 60 -2.60 7.68 -14.51
C VAL A 60 -2.80 9.02 -13.81
N VAL A 61 -2.93 10.10 -14.58
CA VAL A 61 -3.17 11.46 -14.09
C VAL A 61 -4.67 11.70 -13.96
N ASN A 62 -5.10 12.13 -12.78
CA ASN A 62 -6.43 12.67 -12.60
C ASN A 62 -6.39 14.19 -12.86
N PRO A 63 -7.27 14.72 -13.71
CA PRO A 63 -7.29 16.14 -14.02
C PRO A 63 -7.73 16.98 -12.81
N ASP A 64 -7.16 18.18 -12.69
CA ASP A 64 -7.51 19.12 -11.64
C ASP A 64 -8.92 19.72 -11.81
N SER A 65 -9.51 19.60 -13.01
CA SER A 65 -10.87 20.07 -13.30
C SER A 65 -11.90 19.58 -12.27
N LYS A 66 -11.79 18.33 -11.81
CA LYS A 66 -12.67 17.76 -10.78
C LYS A 66 -12.64 18.55 -9.46
N PHE A 67 -11.49 19.09 -9.07
CA PHE A 67 -11.37 19.93 -7.88
C PHE A 67 -11.95 21.32 -8.15
N ILE A 68 -11.56 21.93 -9.27
CA ILE A 68 -11.94 23.29 -9.68
C ILE A 68 -13.45 23.39 -9.84
N GLU A 69 -14.05 22.46 -10.55
CA GLU A 69 -15.51 22.35 -10.74
C GLU A 69 -16.26 22.17 -9.42
N SER A 70 -15.61 21.51 -8.44
CA SER A 70 -16.15 21.38 -7.08
C SER A 70 -15.92 22.64 -6.21
N GLY A 71 -15.27 23.68 -6.71
CA GLY A 71 -14.94 24.89 -5.96
C GLY A 71 -13.83 24.70 -4.94
N ILE A 72 -12.86 23.82 -5.23
CA ILE A 72 -11.65 23.60 -4.42
C ILE A 72 -10.49 24.32 -5.11
N ASN A 73 -9.80 25.16 -4.35
CA ASN A 73 -8.60 25.85 -4.82
C ASN A 73 -7.39 24.92 -4.78
N VAL A 74 -6.79 24.63 -5.94
CA VAL A 74 -5.60 23.75 -6.05
C VAL A 74 -4.36 24.60 -6.28
N ILE A 75 -3.38 24.46 -5.39
CA ILE A 75 -2.12 25.19 -5.44
C ILE A 75 -0.97 24.19 -5.64
N VAL A 76 -0.20 24.41 -6.69
CA VAL A 76 1.08 23.70 -6.87
C VAL A 76 2.18 24.53 -6.22
N GLY A 77 2.83 23.94 -5.22
CA GLY A 77 3.91 24.60 -4.46
C GLY A 77 4.37 23.75 -3.29
N GLU A 78 5.57 24.01 -2.83
CA GLU A 78 6.15 23.35 -1.66
C GLU A 78 5.89 24.19 -0.41
N VAL A 79 5.24 23.57 0.57
CA VAL A 79 5.08 24.17 1.90
C VAL A 79 6.38 24.01 2.67
N THR A 80 6.94 25.12 3.14
CA THR A 80 8.21 25.15 3.90
C THR A 80 8.01 25.51 5.36
N LYS A 81 6.90 26.19 5.70
CA LYS A 81 6.60 26.61 7.07
C LYS A 81 5.11 26.52 7.34
N VAL A 82 4.77 26.12 8.57
CA VAL A 82 3.45 26.27 9.19
C VAL A 82 3.61 27.10 10.45
N ASP A 83 2.75 28.08 10.66
CA ASP A 83 2.71 28.87 11.88
C ASP A 83 1.36 28.67 12.59
N PRO A 84 1.30 27.82 13.63
CA PRO A 84 0.05 27.53 14.33
C PRO A 84 -0.51 28.74 15.11
N LYS A 85 0.34 29.67 15.52
CA LYS A 85 -0.10 30.86 16.27
C LYS A 85 -0.82 31.87 15.37
N GLN A 86 -0.27 32.05 14.15
CA GLN A 86 -0.88 32.91 13.12
C GLN A 86 -1.91 32.16 12.28
N LYS A 87 -2.03 30.84 12.45
CA LYS A 87 -2.86 29.95 11.63
C LYS A 87 -2.60 30.14 10.13
N SER A 88 -1.33 30.10 9.75
CA SER A 88 -0.90 30.34 8.38
C SER A 88 0.09 29.27 7.88
N VAL A 89 0.00 28.97 6.58
CA VAL A 89 0.90 28.07 5.84
C VAL A 89 1.67 28.89 4.82
N TYR A 90 2.98 28.68 4.73
CA TYR A 90 3.86 29.41 3.83
C TYR A 90 4.51 28.50 2.80
N LEU A 91 4.49 28.92 1.54
CA LEU A 91 5.17 28.25 0.46
C LEU A 91 6.62 28.74 0.33
N SER A 92 7.44 27.95 -0.38
CA SER A 92 8.85 28.30 -0.71
C SER A 92 9.00 29.59 -1.50
N ASN A 93 7.95 30.05 -2.21
CA ASN A 93 7.92 31.29 -2.99
C ASN A 93 7.36 32.50 -2.20
N GLY A 94 7.18 32.37 -0.87
CA GLY A 94 6.70 33.42 0.01
C GLY A 94 5.17 33.59 0.08
N ARG A 95 4.38 32.88 -0.73
CA ARG A 95 2.91 32.95 -0.64
C ARG A 95 2.42 32.40 0.70
N GLU A 96 1.43 33.07 1.27
CA GLU A 96 0.79 32.73 2.53
C GLU A 96 -0.65 32.27 2.32
N PHE A 97 -1.10 31.28 3.14
CA PHE A 97 -2.45 30.74 3.14
C PHE A 97 -2.94 30.62 4.58
N PRO A 98 -3.86 31.48 5.02
CA PRO A 98 -4.48 31.38 6.34
C PRO A 98 -5.46 30.22 6.40
N TYR A 99 -5.59 29.58 7.58
CA TYR A 99 -6.52 28.47 7.82
C TYR A 99 -7.24 28.58 9.16
N ASP A 100 -8.46 28.03 9.22
CA ASP A 100 -9.15 27.72 10.47
C ASP A 100 -8.86 26.29 10.91
N LYS A 101 -8.79 25.37 9.94
CA LYS A 101 -8.37 23.99 10.14
C LYS A 101 -7.32 23.58 9.10
N LEU A 102 -6.34 22.80 9.54
CA LEU A 102 -5.23 22.32 8.73
C LEU A 102 -5.21 20.79 8.69
N VAL A 103 -4.93 20.22 7.53
CA VAL A 103 -4.72 18.77 7.36
C VAL A 103 -3.33 18.50 6.80
N LEU A 104 -2.52 17.76 7.54
CA LEU A 104 -1.22 17.27 7.09
C LEU A 104 -1.40 15.91 6.39
N ALA A 105 -1.21 15.89 5.07
CA ALA A 105 -1.24 14.71 4.21
C ALA A 105 0.09 14.56 3.46
N THR A 106 1.20 14.84 4.14
CA THR A 106 2.56 14.96 3.58
C THR A 106 3.14 13.62 3.08
N GLY A 107 2.52 12.50 3.47
CA GLY A 107 2.87 11.18 2.98
C GLY A 107 4.25 10.70 3.46
N ALA A 108 4.94 9.94 2.60
CA ALA A 108 6.23 9.34 2.89
C ALA A 108 7.16 9.44 1.68
N SER A 109 8.46 9.35 1.92
CA SER A 109 9.52 9.29 0.92
C SER A 109 10.20 7.92 0.92
N PRO A 110 10.78 7.46 -0.21
CA PRO A 110 11.54 6.22 -0.26
C PRO A 110 12.64 6.19 0.81
N MET A 111 12.80 5.04 1.44
CA MET A 111 13.97 4.79 2.26
C MET A 111 15.13 4.43 1.35
N VAL A 112 16.18 5.25 1.38
CA VAL A 112 17.42 4.99 0.65
C VAL A 112 18.46 4.57 1.68
N PRO A 113 18.83 3.29 1.72
CA PRO A 113 19.87 2.82 2.65
C PRO A 113 21.22 3.40 2.24
N PRO A 114 22.16 3.59 3.19
CA PRO A 114 23.50 4.12 2.91
C PRO A 114 24.38 3.04 2.26
N ILE A 115 24.04 2.62 1.05
CA ILE A 115 24.80 1.66 0.26
C ILE A 115 25.78 2.44 -0.61
N PRO A 116 27.10 2.17 -0.57
CA PRO A 116 28.06 2.82 -1.47
C PRO A 116 27.67 2.60 -2.94
N GLY A 117 27.66 3.67 -3.74
CA GLY A 117 27.36 3.63 -5.18
C GLY A 117 25.89 3.93 -5.54
N ILE A 118 25.06 4.39 -4.60
CA ILE A 118 23.67 4.78 -4.87
C ILE A 118 23.56 5.99 -5.82
N GLU A 119 24.64 6.75 -5.97
CA GLU A 119 24.74 7.92 -6.82
C GLU A 119 24.98 7.61 -8.31
N PHE A 120 25.27 6.36 -8.67
CA PHE A 120 25.51 5.99 -10.05
C PHE A 120 24.26 6.11 -10.93
N SER A 121 24.45 6.51 -12.17
CA SER A 121 23.40 6.46 -13.19
C SER A 121 22.89 5.03 -13.37
N GLY A 122 21.57 4.84 -13.47
CA GLY A 122 20.95 3.53 -13.52
C GLY A 122 20.50 3.00 -12.16
N VAL A 123 20.72 3.76 -11.06
CA VAL A 123 20.16 3.47 -9.74
C VAL A 123 18.89 4.30 -9.52
N PHE A 124 17.78 3.65 -9.15
CA PHE A 124 16.47 4.26 -9.05
C PHE A 124 15.76 3.94 -7.74
N THR A 125 14.84 4.81 -7.36
CA THR A 125 13.71 4.54 -6.45
C THR A 125 12.41 4.81 -7.20
N LEU A 126 11.27 4.29 -6.72
CA LEU A 126 9.97 4.49 -7.37
C LEU A 126 8.95 5.03 -6.37
N ARG A 127 8.60 6.32 -6.49
CA ARG A 127 7.60 6.96 -5.62
C ARG A 127 6.73 8.00 -6.35
N SER A 128 7.28 8.71 -7.31
CA SER A 128 6.62 9.77 -8.06
C SER A 128 6.44 9.40 -9.53
N LEU A 129 5.59 10.16 -10.23
CA LEU A 129 5.46 10.01 -11.68
C LEU A 129 6.78 10.31 -12.40
N SER A 130 7.53 11.32 -11.92
CA SER A 130 8.85 11.62 -12.45
C SER A 130 9.84 10.47 -12.33
N ASP A 131 9.77 9.70 -11.22
CA ASP A 131 10.62 8.50 -11.07
C ASP A 131 10.24 7.45 -12.11
N ALA A 132 8.93 7.22 -12.28
CA ALA A 132 8.43 6.26 -13.27
C ALA A 132 8.78 6.67 -14.71
N GLU A 133 8.63 7.96 -15.06
CA GLU A 133 9.00 8.51 -16.35
C GLU A 133 10.51 8.35 -16.61
N LYS A 134 11.38 8.64 -15.63
CA LYS A 134 12.84 8.45 -15.73
C LYS A 134 13.23 6.97 -15.91
N MET A 135 12.60 6.09 -15.12
CA MET A 135 12.85 4.65 -15.25
C MET A 135 12.42 4.13 -16.62
N ARG A 136 11.23 4.53 -17.10
CA ARG A 136 10.75 4.16 -18.41
C ARG A 136 11.66 4.68 -19.54
N ALA A 137 12.08 5.94 -19.48
CA ALA A 137 13.05 6.50 -20.43
C ALA A 137 14.36 5.70 -20.43
N PHE A 138 14.87 5.33 -19.25
CA PHE A 138 16.06 4.50 -19.13
C PHE A 138 15.88 3.12 -19.77
N LEU A 139 14.73 2.46 -19.55
CA LEU A 139 14.42 1.17 -20.17
C LEU A 139 14.37 1.25 -21.71
N THR A 140 13.82 2.34 -22.26
CA THR A 140 13.67 2.52 -23.71
C THR A 140 14.96 2.96 -24.41
N GLU A 141 15.74 3.85 -23.78
CA GLU A 141 16.93 4.46 -24.37
C GLU A 141 18.20 3.62 -24.13
N LYS A 142 18.41 3.16 -22.89
CA LYS A 142 19.61 2.38 -22.51
C LYS A 142 19.46 0.89 -22.74
N LYS A 143 18.20 0.40 -22.80
CA LYS A 143 17.85 -1.01 -23.03
C LYS A 143 18.65 -1.97 -22.13
N PRO A 144 18.61 -1.76 -20.81
CA PRO A 144 19.32 -2.62 -19.86
C PRO A 144 18.87 -4.06 -20.05
N ARG A 145 19.80 -5.00 -20.00
CA ARG A 145 19.46 -6.45 -20.11
C ARG A 145 19.31 -7.08 -18.73
N LYS A 146 20.19 -6.73 -17.81
CA LYS A 146 20.24 -7.28 -16.45
C LYS A 146 19.80 -6.21 -15.47
N MET A 147 18.86 -6.54 -14.61
CA MET A 147 18.33 -5.63 -13.58
C MET A 147 18.33 -6.29 -12.22
N VAL A 148 18.74 -5.56 -11.19
CA VAL A 148 18.66 -5.98 -9.80
C VAL A 148 17.67 -5.11 -9.07
N PHE A 149 16.64 -5.72 -8.47
CA PHE A 149 15.65 -5.05 -7.64
C PHE A 149 15.85 -5.45 -6.19
N VAL A 150 16.03 -4.48 -5.31
CA VAL A 150 16.31 -4.66 -3.89
C VAL A 150 15.05 -4.50 -3.07
N GLY A 151 14.68 -5.55 -2.33
CA GLY A 151 13.43 -5.71 -1.60
C GLY A 151 12.40 -6.54 -2.39
N ALA A 152 11.77 -7.53 -1.75
CA ALA A 152 10.74 -8.39 -2.33
C ALA A 152 9.34 -8.05 -1.81
N GLY A 153 9.04 -6.77 -1.66
CA GLY A 153 7.71 -6.25 -1.33
C GLY A 153 6.80 -6.15 -2.58
N PHE A 154 5.52 -5.75 -2.36
CA PHE A 154 4.51 -5.68 -3.42
C PHE A 154 4.94 -4.87 -4.64
N ILE A 155 5.39 -3.64 -4.46
CA ILE A 155 5.75 -2.73 -5.58
C ILE A 155 6.87 -3.34 -6.42
N THR A 156 7.86 -3.95 -5.79
CA THR A 156 8.98 -4.59 -6.49
C THR A 156 8.51 -5.77 -7.34
N LEU A 157 7.73 -6.66 -6.74
CA LEU A 157 7.26 -7.87 -7.43
C LEU A 157 6.26 -7.54 -8.53
N GLU A 158 5.35 -6.58 -8.29
CA GLU A 158 4.39 -6.08 -9.27
C GLU A 158 5.10 -5.43 -10.46
N LEU A 159 6.11 -4.59 -10.20
CA LEU A 159 6.91 -3.97 -11.26
C LEU A 159 7.68 -5.01 -12.08
N ALA A 160 8.37 -5.95 -11.42
CA ALA A 160 9.11 -7.00 -12.09
C ALA A 160 8.18 -7.87 -12.95
N ALA A 161 7.04 -8.29 -12.40
CA ALA A 161 6.02 -9.05 -13.13
C ALA A 161 5.46 -8.27 -14.33
N SER A 162 5.20 -6.98 -14.15
CA SER A 162 4.68 -6.12 -15.22
C SER A 162 5.71 -5.93 -16.35
N ILE A 163 6.99 -5.69 -16.02
CA ILE A 163 8.07 -5.57 -17.03
C ILE A 163 8.23 -6.86 -17.82
N LEU A 164 8.34 -8.00 -17.13
CA LEU A 164 8.52 -9.30 -17.78
C LEU A 164 7.29 -9.71 -18.58
N GLY A 165 6.09 -9.39 -18.10
CA GLY A 165 4.83 -9.68 -18.78
C GLY A 165 4.63 -8.86 -20.07
N VAL A 166 5.05 -7.58 -20.07
CA VAL A 166 4.95 -6.70 -21.24
C VAL A 166 6.04 -7.01 -22.28
N SER A 167 7.22 -7.45 -21.84
CA SER A 167 8.38 -7.70 -22.69
C SER A 167 9.05 -9.06 -22.40
N PRO A 168 8.36 -10.19 -22.68
CA PRO A 168 8.88 -11.51 -22.38
C PRO A 168 10.24 -11.77 -23.04
N GLY A 169 11.17 -12.36 -22.29
CA GLY A 169 12.50 -12.74 -22.77
C GLY A 169 13.47 -11.56 -23.03
N THR A 170 13.04 -10.33 -22.80
CA THR A 170 13.88 -9.15 -23.04
C THR A 170 14.80 -8.86 -21.87
N TYR A 171 14.30 -9.02 -20.65
CA TYR A 171 14.96 -8.61 -19.41
C TYR A 171 15.28 -9.80 -18.50
N ASP A 172 16.40 -9.71 -17.81
CA ASP A 172 16.84 -10.63 -16.76
C ASP A 172 16.75 -9.89 -15.42
N ILE A 173 15.74 -10.22 -14.61
CA ILE A 173 15.48 -9.54 -13.34
C ILE A 173 15.85 -10.45 -12.17
N THR A 174 16.76 -9.97 -11.32
CA THR A 174 17.11 -10.60 -10.05
C THR A 174 16.55 -9.77 -8.89
N ILE A 175 15.74 -10.40 -8.05
CA ILE A 175 15.24 -9.82 -6.80
C ILE A 175 16.20 -10.20 -5.67
N VAL A 176 16.68 -9.20 -4.91
CA VAL A 176 17.52 -9.40 -3.71
C VAL A 176 16.69 -8.99 -2.49
N GLU A 177 16.46 -9.91 -1.57
CA GLU A 177 15.68 -9.69 -0.35
C GLU A 177 16.48 -10.08 0.90
N LEU A 178 16.48 -9.21 1.90
CA LEU A 178 17.16 -9.42 3.17
C LEU A 178 16.58 -10.60 3.95
N LEU A 179 15.27 -10.77 3.89
CA LEU A 179 14.57 -11.87 4.56
C LEU A 179 14.56 -13.13 3.69
N ASP A 180 14.17 -14.24 4.27
CA ASP A 180 14.28 -15.59 3.69
C ASP A 180 13.27 -15.90 2.57
N ARG A 181 12.30 -15.00 2.32
CA ARG A 181 11.20 -15.21 1.37
C ARG A 181 10.59 -13.91 0.84
N PRO A 182 9.87 -13.93 -0.30
CA PRO A 182 9.12 -12.78 -0.77
C PRO A 182 7.88 -12.51 0.11
N LEU A 183 7.46 -11.26 0.19
CA LEU A 183 6.29 -10.81 0.96
C LEU A 183 6.30 -11.29 2.42
N PRO A 184 7.44 -11.22 3.13
CA PRO A 184 7.65 -11.91 4.40
C PRO A 184 6.82 -11.36 5.55
N MET A 185 6.34 -10.10 5.41
CA MET A 185 5.53 -9.41 6.41
C MET A 185 4.02 -9.60 6.22
N THR A 186 3.59 -10.26 5.14
CA THR A 186 2.18 -10.29 4.75
C THR A 186 1.66 -11.67 4.39
N LEU A 187 2.55 -12.61 4.13
CA LEU A 187 2.21 -14.00 3.85
C LEU A 187 2.89 -14.95 4.84
N ASP A 188 2.19 -16.01 5.19
CA ASP A 188 2.78 -17.15 5.88
C ASP A 188 3.77 -17.89 4.97
N PRO A 189 4.74 -18.65 5.54
CA PRO A 189 5.82 -19.27 4.78
C PRO A 189 5.36 -20.12 3.61
N GLU A 190 4.31 -20.91 3.78
CA GLU A 190 3.79 -21.81 2.75
C GLU A 190 3.14 -21.05 1.57
N PHE A 191 2.49 -19.91 1.83
CA PHE A 191 1.95 -19.04 0.77
C PHE A 191 3.08 -18.29 0.05
N SER A 192 4.01 -17.75 0.82
CA SER A 192 5.18 -17.07 0.28
C SER A 192 6.04 -17.99 -0.61
N GLU A 193 6.23 -19.26 -0.23
CA GLU A 193 6.97 -20.23 -1.03
C GLU A 193 6.24 -20.59 -2.33
N ARG A 194 4.91 -20.71 -2.31
CA ARG A 194 4.11 -20.89 -3.53
C ARG A 194 4.27 -19.69 -4.48
N VAL A 195 4.27 -18.47 -3.95
CA VAL A 195 4.54 -17.24 -4.73
C VAL A 195 5.96 -17.28 -5.29
N ARG A 196 6.96 -17.61 -4.47
CA ARG A 196 8.37 -17.68 -4.90
C ARG A 196 8.56 -18.68 -6.06
N LYS A 197 8.04 -19.89 -5.92
CA LYS A 197 8.11 -20.91 -6.99
C LYS A 197 7.51 -20.41 -8.29
N TYR A 198 6.31 -19.85 -8.21
CA TYR A 198 5.64 -19.30 -9.39
C TYR A 198 6.45 -18.18 -10.06
N LEU A 199 7.00 -17.23 -9.29
CA LEU A 199 7.79 -16.14 -9.85
C LEU A 199 9.08 -16.64 -10.52
N VAL A 200 9.71 -17.69 -9.97
CA VAL A 200 10.88 -18.34 -10.57
C VAL A 200 10.50 -19.06 -11.87
N GLU A 201 9.37 -19.77 -11.91
CA GLU A 201 8.83 -20.38 -13.12
C GLU A 201 8.55 -19.35 -14.21
N MET A 202 8.12 -18.13 -13.81
CA MET A 202 7.92 -17.01 -14.73
C MET A 202 9.20 -16.25 -15.12
N GLY A 203 10.37 -16.76 -14.73
CA GLY A 203 11.69 -16.27 -15.17
C GLY A 203 12.35 -15.25 -14.23
N MET A 204 11.80 -14.99 -13.04
CA MET A 204 12.50 -14.16 -12.06
C MET A 204 13.59 -14.94 -11.34
N LYS A 205 14.75 -14.32 -11.15
CA LYS A 205 15.80 -14.83 -10.25
C LYS A 205 15.60 -14.23 -8.86
N MET A 206 15.80 -15.04 -7.81
CA MET A 206 15.54 -14.60 -6.44
C MET A 206 16.70 -14.98 -5.53
N GLN A 207 17.33 -13.98 -4.92
CA GLN A 207 18.39 -14.05 -3.92
C GLN A 207 17.79 -13.68 -2.55
N MET A 208 17.22 -14.68 -1.86
CA MET A 208 16.61 -14.52 -0.55
C MET A 208 17.64 -14.68 0.57
N GLY A 209 17.43 -13.98 1.70
CA GLY A 209 18.38 -13.96 2.82
C GLY A 209 19.69 -13.26 2.45
N ARG A 210 19.65 -12.27 1.55
CA ARG A 210 20.84 -11.57 1.05
C ARG A 210 20.66 -10.05 1.14
N LYS A 211 21.77 -9.38 1.39
CA LYS A 211 21.84 -7.91 1.42
C LYS A 211 22.79 -7.41 0.33
N VAL A 212 22.38 -6.35 -0.37
CA VAL A 212 23.31 -5.60 -1.22
C VAL A 212 24.25 -4.79 -0.32
N ALA A 213 25.53 -5.13 -0.36
CA ALA A 213 26.58 -4.47 0.42
C ALA A 213 27.14 -3.23 -0.30
N LYS A 214 27.22 -3.28 -1.64
CA LYS A 214 27.77 -2.19 -2.47
C LYS A 214 27.17 -2.25 -3.88
N ILE A 215 26.95 -1.09 -4.47
CA ILE A 215 26.66 -0.93 -5.90
C ILE A 215 27.97 -0.60 -6.61
N ILE A 216 28.28 -1.32 -7.67
CA ILE A 216 29.52 -1.20 -8.43
C ILE A 216 29.26 -0.36 -9.67
N GLY A 217 30.08 0.65 -9.90
CA GLY A 217 29.96 1.53 -11.08
C GLY A 217 31.23 1.55 -11.92
N LYS A 218 31.02 1.83 -13.21
CA LYS A 218 32.10 2.09 -14.18
C LYS A 218 31.68 3.29 -15.03
N ASN A 219 32.58 4.26 -15.18
CA ASN A 219 32.32 5.49 -15.94
C ASN A 219 31.05 6.26 -15.48
N GLY A 220 30.75 6.27 -14.16
CA GLY A 220 29.60 6.96 -13.59
C GLY A 220 28.26 6.23 -13.72
N ALA A 221 28.21 5.04 -14.30
CA ALA A 221 27.01 4.21 -14.45
C ALA A 221 27.15 2.89 -13.67
N VAL A 222 26.03 2.35 -13.20
CA VAL A 222 25.99 1.04 -12.53
C VAL A 222 26.41 -0.07 -13.50
N CYS A 223 27.22 -1.02 -13.03
CA CYS A 223 27.60 -2.21 -13.78
C CYS A 223 27.51 -3.51 -12.97
N GLY A 224 27.20 -3.42 -11.67
CA GLY A 224 27.02 -4.60 -10.82
C GLY A 224 26.60 -4.24 -9.40
N VAL A 225 26.27 -5.26 -8.63
CA VAL A 225 26.08 -5.18 -7.18
C VAL A 225 26.90 -6.27 -6.49
N LEU A 226 27.45 -5.96 -5.32
CA LEU A 226 28.11 -6.91 -4.44
C LEU A 226 27.15 -7.28 -3.31
N LEU A 227 26.93 -8.56 -3.10
CA LEU A 227 26.13 -9.08 -2.01
C LEU A 227 26.99 -9.27 -0.74
N ASP A 228 26.34 -9.44 0.40
CA ASP A 228 26.97 -9.66 1.70
C ASP A 228 27.78 -10.96 1.83
N ASN A 229 27.50 -11.95 0.98
CA ASN A 229 28.25 -13.21 0.89
C ASN A 229 29.47 -13.15 -0.05
N GLY A 230 29.77 -11.97 -0.63
CA GLY A 230 30.86 -11.78 -1.58
C GLY A 230 30.50 -12.09 -3.04
N GLU A 231 29.29 -12.57 -3.33
CA GLU A 231 28.80 -12.79 -4.70
C GLU A 231 28.59 -11.44 -5.41
N GLN A 232 29.07 -11.34 -6.63
CA GLN A 232 28.84 -10.19 -7.50
C GLN A 232 27.81 -10.56 -8.57
N LEU A 233 26.79 -9.71 -8.71
CA LEU A 233 25.81 -9.77 -9.76
C LEU A 233 26.06 -8.63 -10.76
N ASP A 234 26.25 -8.95 -12.03
CA ASP A 234 26.28 -7.94 -13.08
C ASP A 234 24.88 -7.33 -13.24
N THR A 235 24.80 -6.02 -13.39
CA THR A 235 23.52 -5.34 -13.62
C THR A 235 23.71 -4.02 -14.33
N ASP A 236 22.78 -3.68 -15.21
CA ASP A 236 22.74 -2.41 -15.93
C ASP A 236 21.78 -1.41 -15.23
N MET A 237 20.95 -1.89 -14.32
CA MET A 237 19.96 -1.08 -13.59
C MET A 237 19.70 -1.65 -12.20
N VAL A 238 19.61 -0.78 -11.21
CA VAL A 238 19.24 -1.14 -9.82
C VAL A 238 17.99 -0.35 -9.41
N LEU A 239 17.00 -1.04 -8.85
CA LEU A 239 15.88 -0.45 -8.14
C LEU A 239 16.07 -0.66 -6.64
N LEU A 240 16.06 0.43 -5.86
CA LEU A 240 16.04 0.39 -4.40
C LEU A 240 14.60 0.60 -3.90
N ASN A 241 13.98 -0.46 -3.39
CA ASN A 241 12.60 -0.42 -2.88
C ASN A 241 12.47 -1.18 -1.55
N VAL A 242 13.19 -0.69 -0.54
CA VAL A 242 13.32 -1.30 0.79
C VAL A 242 12.44 -0.64 1.85
N GLY A 243 11.36 0.01 1.42
CA GLY A 243 10.40 0.67 2.27
C GLY A 243 10.37 2.19 2.12
N VAL A 244 9.60 2.83 2.98
CA VAL A 244 9.38 4.28 2.98
C VAL A 244 9.53 4.85 4.39
N ARG A 245 9.78 6.15 4.47
CA ARG A 245 9.86 6.92 5.72
C ARG A 245 8.84 8.05 5.68
N ALA A 246 8.08 8.21 6.76
CA ALA A 246 7.11 9.29 6.93
C ALA A 246 7.77 10.67 6.78
N ASN A 247 7.12 11.60 6.08
CA ASN A 247 7.56 12.99 5.94
C ASN A 247 7.07 13.79 7.14
N LEU A 248 7.96 14.10 8.08
CA LEU A 248 7.64 14.65 9.39
C LEU A 248 8.16 16.08 9.61
N ASP A 249 8.81 16.69 8.62
CA ASP A 249 9.51 17.97 8.81
C ASP A 249 8.57 19.09 9.28
N LEU A 250 7.41 19.26 8.65
CA LEU A 250 6.40 20.23 9.07
C LEU A 250 5.82 19.90 10.45
N ALA A 251 5.57 18.63 10.74
CA ALA A 251 5.04 18.21 12.03
C ALA A 251 6.02 18.49 13.17
N ARG A 252 7.31 18.22 12.95
CA ARG A 252 8.38 18.54 13.92
C ARG A 252 8.54 20.05 14.11
N GLN A 253 8.50 20.81 13.02
CA GLN A 253 8.62 22.29 13.05
C GLN A 253 7.58 22.93 13.97
N ILE A 254 6.37 22.39 14.01
CA ILE A 254 5.27 22.93 14.81
C ILE A 254 5.05 22.17 16.14
N GLY A 255 5.95 21.25 16.49
CA GLY A 255 5.94 20.54 17.77
C GLY A 255 4.82 19.53 17.96
N LEU A 256 4.32 18.91 16.88
CA LEU A 256 3.35 17.81 17.02
C LEU A 256 3.99 16.57 17.65
N GLU A 257 3.19 15.82 18.40
CA GLU A 257 3.64 14.53 18.92
C GLU A 257 3.92 13.55 17.79
N ILE A 258 5.15 12.98 17.84
CA ILE A 258 5.62 11.97 16.88
C ILE A 258 5.73 10.63 17.61
N GLY A 259 5.14 9.60 17.05
CA GLY A 259 5.28 8.23 17.49
C GLY A 259 6.43 7.50 16.79
N ARG A 260 6.42 6.19 16.89
CA ARG A 260 7.44 5.32 16.29
C ARG A 260 7.43 5.37 14.75
N PHE A 261 6.24 5.48 14.14
CA PHE A 261 6.06 5.34 12.69
C PHE A 261 5.59 6.63 12.01
N GLY A 262 5.17 7.65 12.75
CA GLY A 262 4.63 8.87 12.17
C GLY A 262 4.05 9.82 13.19
N ILE A 263 3.27 10.79 12.72
CA ILE A 263 2.51 11.72 13.56
C ILE A 263 1.48 10.93 14.36
N LYS A 264 1.41 11.16 15.69
CA LYS A 264 0.34 10.58 16.51
C LYS A 264 -0.97 11.31 16.27
N THR A 265 -2.04 10.55 16.18
CA THR A 265 -3.43 11.04 16.10
C THR A 265 -4.34 10.21 16.99
N ASN A 266 -5.47 10.81 17.39
CA ASN A 266 -6.57 10.05 17.98
C ASN A 266 -7.39 9.33 16.89
N GLU A 267 -8.50 8.68 17.28
CA GLU A 267 -9.41 7.98 16.37
C GLU A 267 -10.17 8.90 15.40
N TYR A 268 -10.12 10.22 15.59
CA TYR A 268 -10.68 11.21 14.67
C TYR A 268 -9.62 11.83 13.77
N MET A 269 -8.39 11.32 13.77
CA MET A 269 -7.23 11.86 13.04
C MET A 269 -6.81 13.26 13.51
N GLU A 270 -7.23 13.68 14.71
CA GLU A 270 -6.79 14.91 15.36
C GLU A 270 -5.39 14.70 15.95
N THR A 271 -4.50 15.68 15.74
CA THR A 271 -3.14 15.67 16.28
C THR A 271 -3.10 16.23 17.71
N SER A 272 -1.91 16.38 18.30
CA SER A 272 -1.73 17.08 19.57
C SER A 272 -2.06 18.58 19.52
N HIS A 273 -2.34 19.14 18.34
CA HIS A 273 -2.82 20.52 18.16
C HIS A 273 -4.30 20.52 17.73
N PRO A 274 -5.18 21.29 18.41
CA PRO A 274 -6.65 21.19 18.24
C PRO A 274 -7.20 21.56 16.87
N ASP A 275 -6.45 22.31 16.06
CA ASP A 275 -6.87 22.77 14.73
C ASP A 275 -6.14 22.02 13.60
N ILE A 276 -5.32 21.02 13.96
CA ILE A 276 -4.48 20.31 12.98
C ILE A 276 -4.79 18.81 13.00
N PHE A 277 -5.16 18.32 11.84
CA PHE A 277 -5.37 16.89 11.56
C PHE A 277 -4.21 16.33 10.76
N ALA A 278 -4.01 15.03 10.82
CA ALA A 278 -3.04 14.36 9.96
C ALA A 278 -3.56 13.02 9.46
N LEU A 279 -3.12 12.60 8.26
CA LEU A 279 -3.54 11.33 7.66
C LEU A 279 -2.53 10.77 6.65
N GLY A 280 -2.76 9.53 6.25
CA GLY A 280 -1.95 8.86 5.22
C GLY A 280 -0.63 8.32 5.76
N ASP A 281 0.38 8.27 4.89
CA ASP A 281 1.66 7.60 5.21
C ASP A 281 2.52 8.39 6.20
N CYS A 282 2.18 9.64 6.52
CA CYS A 282 2.87 10.45 7.54
C CYS A 282 2.37 10.18 8.97
N VAL A 283 1.31 9.40 9.14
CA VAL A 283 0.67 9.13 10.43
C VAL A 283 0.96 7.72 10.91
N GLU A 284 1.26 7.58 12.20
CA GLU A 284 1.22 6.32 12.92
C GLU A 284 -0.23 5.88 13.11
N LYS A 285 -0.56 4.65 12.72
CA LYS A 285 -1.92 4.13 12.79
C LYS A 285 -2.05 3.09 13.89
N LYS A 286 -3.26 2.89 14.37
CA LYS A 286 -3.60 1.82 15.30
C LYS A 286 -3.98 0.58 14.49
N HIS A 287 -3.34 -0.55 14.76
CA HIS A 287 -3.76 -1.84 14.20
C HIS A 287 -5.08 -2.27 14.81
N PHE A 288 -6.07 -2.61 13.99
CA PHE A 288 -7.44 -2.89 14.45
C PHE A 288 -7.52 -4.05 15.46
N ILE A 289 -6.75 -5.12 15.22
CA ILE A 289 -6.80 -6.33 16.07
C ILE A 289 -5.96 -6.16 17.34
N THR A 290 -4.72 -5.70 17.21
CA THR A 290 -3.75 -5.67 18.32
C THR A 290 -3.82 -4.39 19.14
N GLY A 291 -4.40 -3.33 18.61
CA GLY A 291 -4.39 -2.00 19.21
C GLY A 291 -3.03 -1.31 19.21
N LYS A 292 -1.98 -1.98 18.72
CA LYS A 292 -0.60 -1.45 18.69
C LYS A 292 -0.40 -0.44 17.57
N PRO A 293 0.57 0.49 17.71
CA PRO A 293 0.96 1.40 16.65
C PRO A 293 1.63 0.64 15.50
N VAL A 294 1.22 0.96 14.27
CA VAL A 294 1.77 0.39 13.02
C VAL A 294 1.99 1.48 11.99
N PRO A 295 2.91 1.28 11.03
CA PRO A 295 2.97 2.11 9.84
C PRO A 295 1.75 1.80 8.97
N GLY A 296 1.12 2.78 8.38
CA GLY A 296 -0.06 2.53 7.54
C GLY A 296 0.16 3.07 6.13
N TRP A 297 0.98 2.42 5.33
CA TRP A 297 1.47 2.90 4.03
C TRP A 297 0.61 2.51 2.83
N LEU A 298 -0.66 2.15 3.06
CA LEU A 298 -1.58 1.75 2.02
C LEU A 298 -2.53 2.90 1.62
N ARG A 299 -2.86 2.97 0.33
CA ARG A 299 -3.73 3.99 -0.24
C ARG A 299 -5.17 3.89 0.29
N GLY A 300 -5.71 2.68 0.45
CA GLY A 300 -7.07 2.43 0.95
C GLY A 300 -7.32 3.09 2.31
N PRO A 301 -6.56 2.73 3.36
CA PRO A 301 -6.65 3.36 4.67
C PRO A 301 -6.49 4.88 4.65
N ALA A 302 -5.59 5.42 3.81
CA ALA A 302 -5.40 6.87 3.68
C ALA A 302 -6.66 7.57 3.14
N ILE A 303 -7.34 6.99 2.14
CA ILE A 303 -8.60 7.50 1.58
C ILE A 303 -9.70 7.48 2.65
N ILE A 304 -9.84 6.37 3.37
CA ILE A 304 -10.86 6.24 4.42
C ILE A 304 -10.60 7.24 5.54
N ALA A 305 -9.36 7.37 6.03
CA ALA A 305 -8.99 8.38 7.03
C ALA A 305 -9.36 9.81 6.57
N GLY A 306 -9.11 10.16 5.31
CA GLY A 306 -9.50 11.45 4.75
C GLY A 306 -11.01 11.69 4.76
N ARG A 307 -11.80 10.65 4.48
CA ARG A 307 -13.28 10.71 4.59
C ARG A 307 -13.74 10.86 6.05
N HIS A 308 -13.02 10.27 7.01
CA HIS A 308 -13.32 10.42 8.43
C HIS A 308 -13.01 11.84 8.93
N ILE A 309 -11.87 12.43 8.54
CA ILE A 309 -11.58 13.85 8.84
C ILE A 309 -12.70 14.76 8.30
N ALA A 310 -13.12 14.56 7.05
CA ALA A 310 -14.21 15.36 6.47
C ALA A 310 -15.52 15.23 7.25
N LYS A 311 -15.89 14.03 7.70
CA LYS A 311 -17.04 13.80 8.56
C LYS A 311 -16.89 14.51 9.91
N ARG A 312 -15.72 14.38 10.54
CA ARG A 312 -15.42 15.04 11.83
C ARG A 312 -15.54 16.54 11.74
N LEU A 313 -14.98 17.14 10.69
CA LEU A 313 -15.09 18.58 10.42
C LEU A 313 -16.54 19.03 10.18
N ALA A 314 -17.37 18.17 9.61
CA ALA A 314 -18.81 18.41 9.41
C ALA A 314 -19.67 18.13 10.66
N GLY A 315 -19.06 17.71 11.79
CA GLY A 315 -19.76 17.45 13.06
C GLY A 315 -20.28 16.03 13.26
N TYR A 316 -19.95 15.09 12.37
CA TYR A 316 -20.32 13.68 12.56
C TYR A 316 -19.35 12.98 13.52
N ASP A 317 -19.91 12.19 14.43
CA ASP A 317 -19.16 11.37 15.37
C ASP A 317 -18.94 9.95 14.77
N VAL A 318 -17.91 9.82 13.94
CA VAL A 318 -17.57 8.56 13.28
C VAL A 318 -16.06 8.32 13.43
N PRO A 319 -15.63 7.54 14.44
CA PRO A 319 -14.20 7.26 14.66
C PRO A 319 -13.62 6.37 13.57
N PHE A 320 -12.34 6.57 13.27
CA PHE A 320 -11.58 5.69 12.39
C PHE A 320 -11.17 4.42 13.15
N PRO A 321 -11.56 3.23 12.69
CA PRO A 321 -11.40 2.00 13.47
C PRO A 321 -9.94 1.52 13.59
N GLY A 322 -9.02 2.09 12.86
CA GLY A 322 -7.67 1.58 12.67
C GLY A 322 -7.49 0.87 11.34
N VAL A 323 -6.39 0.11 11.18
CA VAL A 323 -6.03 -0.56 9.93
C VAL A 323 -5.89 -2.07 10.11
N LEU A 324 -6.16 -2.81 9.05
CA LEU A 324 -5.99 -4.26 8.93
C LEU A 324 -4.93 -4.64 7.89
N ASP A 325 -4.27 -3.65 7.31
CA ASP A 325 -3.24 -3.80 6.27
C ASP A 325 -3.67 -4.68 5.08
N ASN A 326 -4.96 -4.61 4.70
CA ASN A 326 -5.52 -5.37 3.60
C ASN A 326 -5.01 -4.87 2.25
N ALA A 327 -4.55 -5.80 1.41
CA ALA A 327 -4.12 -5.50 0.05
C ALA A 327 -4.33 -6.69 -0.90
N VAL A 328 -4.32 -6.36 -2.19
CA VAL A 328 -4.29 -7.31 -3.28
C VAL A 328 -3.27 -6.85 -4.32
N VAL A 329 -2.53 -7.78 -4.90
CA VAL A 329 -1.57 -7.54 -5.97
C VAL A 329 -1.72 -8.59 -7.05
N LYS A 330 -1.48 -8.19 -8.31
CA LYS A 330 -1.41 -9.10 -9.44
C LYS A 330 0.05 -9.32 -9.84
N LEU A 331 0.45 -10.59 -9.91
CA LEU A 331 1.79 -11.05 -10.30
C LEU A 331 1.62 -11.96 -11.52
N PHE A 332 1.83 -11.44 -12.72
CA PHE A 332 1.46 -12.10 -13.99
C PHE A 332 -0.02 -12.52 -13.97
N ASP A 333 -0.31 -13.82 -14.00
CA ASP A 333 -1.68 -14.37 -13.98
C ASP A 333 -2.18 -14.65 -12.56
N LYS A 334 -1.31 -14.63 -11.54
CA LYS A 334 -1.71 -14.89 -10.16
C LYS A 334 -2.08 -13.60 -9.43
N SER A 335 -3.12 -13.69 -8.62
CA SER A 335 -3.52 -12.67 -7.66
C SER A 335 -3.17 -13.13 -6.25
N VAL A 336 -2.57 -12.25 -5.47
CA VAL A 336 -2.18 -12.47 -4.07
C VAL A 336 -2.91 -11.44 -3.22
N ALA A 337 -3.64 -11.89 -2.20
CA ALA A 337 -4.34 -10.99 -1.30
C ALA A 337 -4.15 -11.41 0.16
N PHE A 338 -4.24 -10.43 1.07
CA PHE A 338 -4.11 -10.67 2.51
C PHE A 338 -4.82 -9.59 3.32
N VAL A 339 -5.13 -9.93 4.57
CA VAL A 339 -5.73 -9.02 5.56
C VAL A 339 -5.45 -9.52 6.97
N GLY A 340 -5.24 -8.60 7.91
CA GLY A 340 -5.03 -8.90 9.32
C GLY A 340 -3.70 -9.59 9.59
N LEU A 341 -3.69 -10.52 10.55
CA LEU A 341 -2.47 -11.17 11.04
C LEU A 341 -2.18 -12.47 10.29
N THR A 342 -0.92 -12.69 9.95
CA THR A 342 -0.42 -14.02 9.61
C THR A 342 -0.40 -14.91 10.87
N GLU A 343 -0.29 -16.21 10.70
CA GLU A 343 -0.16 -17.14 11.84
C GLU A 343 1.05 -16.78 12.72
N LYS A 344 2.18 -16.44 12.08
CA LYS A 344 3.39 -16.01 12.78
C LYS A 344 3.16 -14.74 13.60
N GLN A 345 2.59 -13.71 12.98
CA GLN A 345 2.28 -12.45 13.68
C GLN A 345 1.29 -12.64 14.81
N ALA A 346 0.25 -13.47 14.63
CA ALA A 346 -0.69 -13.79 15.69
C ALA A 346 0.01 -14.40 16.92
N LYS A 347 0.94 -15.34 16.71
CA LYS A 347 1.77 -15.89 17.80
C LYS A 347 2.63 -14.84 18.48
N GLU A 348 3.31 -14.00 17.69
CA GLU A 348 4.16 -12.90 18.20
C GLU A 348 3.36 -11.86 19.00
N GLU A 349 2.09 -11.67 18.65
CA GLU A 349 1.16 -10.77 19.32
C GLU A 349 0.45 -11.41 20.53
N GLY A 350 0.74 -12.68 20.84
CA GLY A 350 0.22 -13.40 22.02
C GLY A 350 -1.15 -14.05 21.83
N PHE A 351 -1.61 -14.16 20.58
CA PHE A 351 -2.78 -14.98 20.23
C PHE A 351 -2.42 -16.47 20.17
N ASP A 352 -3.42 -17.34 20.26
CA ASP A 352 -3.30 -18.78 20.00
C ASP A 352 -3.96 -19.10 18.64
N PRO A 353 -3.23 -18.98 17.52
CA PRO A 353 -3.83 -19.10 16.20
C PRO A 353 -4.22 -20.52 15.85
N VAL A 354 -5.44 -20.68 15.37
CA VAL A 354 -5.94 -21.87 14.69
C VAL A 354 -6.15 -21.52 13.21
N CYS A 355 -5.45 -22.25 12.33
CA CYS A 355 -5.46 -21.97 10.90
C CYS A 355 -6.16 -23.09 10.13
N ALA A 356 -6.87 -22.70 9.08
CA ALA A 356 -7.40 -23.61 8.07
C ALA A 356 -7.10 -23.09 6.68
N THR A 357 -6.71 -24.00 5.79
CA THR A 357 -6.38 -23.70 4.37
C THR A 357 -7.27 -24.55 3.49
N VAL A 358 -7.96 -23.93 2.56
CA VAL A 358 -8.89 -24.56 1.63
C VAL A 358 -8.49 -24.24 0.20
N ASP A 359 -8.33 -25.26 -0.60
CA ASP A 359 -8.24 -25.14 -2.06
C ASP A 359 -9.64 -25.18 -2.67
N SER A 360 -9.90 -24.26 -3.60
CA SER A 360 -11.21 -24.05 -4.20
C SER A 360 -11.09 -23.70 -5.68
N ARG A 361 -12.22 -23.45 -6.32
CA ARG A 361 -12.33 -23.11 -7.73
C ARG A 361 -13.08 -21.80 -7.91
N SER A 362 -12.66 -21.02 -8.92
CA SER A 362 -13.25 -19.69 -9.21
C SER A 362 -14.69 -19.76 -9.74
N LYS A 363 -15.12 -20.95 -10.20
CA LYS A 363 -16.44 -21.26 -10.77
C LYS A 363 -16.80 -22.69 -10.39
N HIS A 364 -18.07 -23.09 -10.63
CA HIS A 364 -18.43 -24.51 -10.54
C HIS A 364 -17.59 -25.37 -11.48
N ALA A 365 -17.30 -26.59 -11.10
CA ALA A 365 -16.33 -27.45 -11.78
C ALA A 365 -16.65 -27.75 -13.25
N MET A 366 -17.95 -27.75 -13.62
CA MET A 366 -18.40 -27.99 -15.00
C MET A 366 -18.26 -26.79 -15.93
N MET A 367 -17.96 -25.61 -15.39
CA MET A 367 -17.91 -24.40 -16.21
C MET A 367 -16.58 -24.21 -16.92
N PRO A 368 -16.58 -23.72 -18.19
CA PRO A 368 -15.35 -23.44 -18.89
C PRO A 368 -14.56 -22.30 -18.22
N GLY A 369 -13.23 -22.39 -18.30
CA GLY A 369 -12.34 -21.35 -17.74
C GLY A 369 -12.28 -21.30 -16.21
N VAL A 370 -12.69 -22.39 -15.53
CA VAL A 370 -12.51 -22.56 -14.09
C VAL A 370 -11.02 -22.51 -13.76
N LYS A 371 -10.66 -21.75 -12.70
CA LYS A 371 -9.28 -21.60 -12.23
C LYS A 371 -9.18 -21.92 -10.75
N PRO A 372 -8.04 -22.48 -10.30
CA PRO A 372 -7.83 -22.78 -8.89
C PRO A 372 -7.58 -21.51 -8.08
N TRP A 373 -7.94 -21.54 -6.81
CA TRP A 373 -7.53 -20.60 -5.81
C TRP A 373 -7.47 -21.25 -4.42
N THR A 374 -6.74 -20.63 -3.52
CA THR A 374 -6.55 -21.12 -2.16
C THR A 374 -6.78 -19.97 -1.19
N ILE A 375 -7.50 -20.24 -0.11
CA ILE A 375 -7.66 -19.32 1.02
C ILE A 375 -7.13 -19.96 2.30
N LYS A 376 -6.41 -19.18 3.11
CA LYS A 376 -6.06 -19.51 4.49
C LYS A 376 -6.74 -18.49 5.40
N LEU A 377 -7.44 -18.97 6.43
CA LEU A 377 -8.00 -18.15 7.50
C LEU A 377 -7.28 -18.42 8.81
N VAL A 378 -7.09 -17.36 9.59
CA VAL A 378 -6.46 -17.40 10.92
C VAL A 378 -7.46 -16.95 11.95
N PHE A 379 -7.75 -17.82 12.91
CA PHE A 379 -8.64 -17.56 14.05
C PHE A 379 -7.84 -17.56 15.36
N ASP A 380 -8.27 -16.82 16.34
CA ASP A 380 -7.75 -16.94 17.71
C ASP A 380 -8.57 -17.98 18.48
N ARG A 381 -7.92 -19.00 19.03
CA ARG A 381 -8.58 -20.09 19.77
C ARG A 381 -9.40 -19.59 20.95
N LYS A 382 -8.87 -18.60 21.70
CA LYS A 382 -9.50 -18.11 22.92
C LYS A 382 -10.76 -17.30 22.65
N SER A 383 -10.68 -16.31 21.78
CA SER A 383 -11.82 -15.45 21.42
C SER A 383 -12.70 -16.06 20.34
N ARG A 384 -12.22 -17.08 19.62
CA ARG A 384 -12.82 -17.71 18.45
C ARG A 384 -13.01 -16.77 17.26
N LYS A 385 -12.48 -15.53 17.32
CA LYS A 385 -12.61 -14.51 16.29
C LYS A 385 -11.68 -14.77 15.10
N LEU A 386 -12.16 -14.40 13.91
CA LEU A 386 -11.33 -14.27 12.72
C LEU A 386 -10.36 -13.11 12.90
N ILE A 387 -9.06 -13.35 12.71
CA ILE A 387 -7.99 -12.35 12.90
C ILE A 387 -7.06 -12.20 11.69
N GLY A 388 -7.23 -13.03 10.65
CA GLY A 388 -6.41 -12.90 9.45
C GLY A 388 -6.88 -13.77 8.31
N GLY A 389 -6.42 -13.43 7.11
CA GLY A 389 -6.69 -14.23 5.91
C GLY A 389 -5.71 -13.93 4.79
N GLN A 390 -5.45 -14.96 3.95
CA GLN A 390 -4.56 -14.88 2.80
C GLN A 390 -5.20 -15.65 1.64
N ILE A 391 -5.07 -15.12 0.43
CA ILE A 391 -5.59 -15.74 -0.80
C ILE A 391 -4.50 -15.77 -1.87
N LEU A 392 -4.37 -16.92 -2.53
CA LEU A 392 -3.66 -17.09 -3.79
C LEU A 392 -4.67 -17.54 -4.83
N SER A 393 -4.74 -16.89 -6.00
CA SER A 393 -5.73 -17.18 -7.02
C SER A 393 -5.18 -17.01 -8.43
N ASP A 394 -5.53 -17.93 -9.33
CA ASP A 394 -5.29 -17.82 -10.76
C ASP A 394 -6.43 -17.07 -11.49
N ALA A 395 -7.42 -16.57 -10.73
CA ALA A 395 -8.49 -15.71 -11.20
C ALA A 395 -8.55 -14.44 -10.37
N GLU A 396 -9.10 -13.37 -10.92
CA GLU A 396 -9.17 -12.06 -10.25
C GLU A 396 -10.28 -12.01 -9.20
N ALA A 397 -11.46 -12.55 -9.53
CA ALA A 397 -12.63 -12.48 -8.66
C ALA A 397 -12.41 -13.07 -7.26
N PRO A 398 -11.84 -14.30 -7.08
CA PRO A 398 -11.60 -14.86 -5.77
C PRO A 398 -10.64 -14.04 -4.90
N ALA A 399 -9.71 -13.30 -5.50
CA ALA A 399 -8.80 -12.45 -4.73
C ALA A 399 -9.55 -11.30 -4.03
N LYS A 400 -10.71 -10.89 -4.56
CA LYS A 400 -11.56 -9.85 -3.94
C LYS A 400 -12.37 -10.37 -2.75
N GLU A 401 -12.45 -11.68 -2.52
CA GLU A 401 -13.01 -12.23 -1.28
C GLU A 401 -12.21 -11.81 -0.04
N ILE A 402 -11.03 -11.28 -0.21
CA ILE A 402 -10.28 -10.66 0.90
C ILE A 402 -11.04 -9.48 1.52
N ASP A 403 -11.89 -8.78 0.77
CA ASP A 403 -12.73 -7.71 1.30
C ASP A 403 -13.89 -8.27 2.15
N THR A 404 -14.42 -9.45 1.81
CA THR A 404 -15.34 -10.21 2.66
C THR A 404 -14.66 -10.59 3.97
N VAL A 405 -13.46 -11.15 3.92
CA VAL A 405 -12.67 -11.48 5.11
C VAL A 405 -12.40 -10.24 5.96
N ASN A 406 -12.03 -9.11 5.33
CA ASN A 406 -11.85 -7.83 6.02
C ASN A 406 -13.12 -7.36 6.74
N ALA A 407 -14.27 -7.45 6.09
CA ALA A 407 -15.57 -7.08 6.69
C ALA A 407 -15.94 -7.98 7.86
N LEU A 408 -15.67 -9.28 7.77
CA LEU A 408 -15.89 -10.24 8.85
C LEU A 408 -15.00 -9.96 10.07
N ILE A 409 -13.73 -9.60 9.86
CA ILE A 409 -12.82 -9.17 10.93
C ILE A 409 -13.32 -7.88 11.58
N LEU A 410 -13.66 -6.86 10.80
CA LEU A 410 -14.21 -5.60 11.31
C LEU A 410 -15.51 -5.80 12.09
N GLY A 411 -16.35 -6.76 11.67
CA GLY A 411 -17.56 -7.17 12.36
C GLY A 411 -17.32 -8.04 13.59
N GLY A 412 -16.06 -8.36 13.93
CA GLY A 412 -15.72 -9.21 15.08
C GLY A 412 -16.25 -10.63 14.99
N LYS A 413 -16.42 -11.15 13.77
CA LYS A 413 -17.03 -12.44 13.50
C LYS A 413 -16.18 -13.60 13.98
N THR A 414 -16.86 -14.64 14.49
CA THR A 414 -16.25 -15.84 15.05
C THR A 414 -16.29 -17.01 14.07
N VAL A 415 -15.54 -18.07 14.37
CA VAL A 415 -15.57 -19.33 13.62
C VAL A 415 -17.01 -19.87 13.48
N SER A 416 -17.83 -19.75 14.53
CA SER A 416 -19.23 -20.21 14.50
C SER A 416 -20.12 -19.37 13.59
N ASP A 417 -19.88 -18.05 13.52
CA ASP A 417 -20.59 -17.17 12.58
C ASP A 417 -20.28 -17.57 11.13
N LEU A 418 -19.01 -17.91 10.84
CA LEU A 418 -18.56 -18.24 9.49
C LEU A 418 -19.02 -19.63 9.03
N CYS A 419 -19.19 -20.59 9.94
CA CYS A 419 -19.82 -21.88 9.63
C CYS A 419 -21.29 -21.75 9.15
N SER A 420 -21.90 -20.60 9.38
CA SER A 420 -23.27 -20.29 8.96
C SER A 420 -23.34 -19.22 7.87
N LEU A 421 -22.21 -18.93 7.21
CA LEU A 421 -22.16 -17.93 6.16
C LEU A 421 -23.00 -18.37 4.95
N MET A 422 -24.03 -17.59 4.62
CA MET A 422 -24.83 -17.81 3.42
C MET A 422 -24.15 -17.11 2.25
N CYS A 423 -23.74 -17.90 1.25
CA CYS A 423 -23.13 -17.40 0.04
C CYS A 423 -24.13 -17.30 -1.12
N ALA A 424 -23.92 -16.34 -1.99
CA ALA A 424 -24.64 -16.24 -3.27
C ALA A 424 -23.90 -17.13 -4.30
N GLY A 425 -24.50 -18.27 -4.64
CA GLY A 425 -23.94 -19.21 -5.59
C GLY A 425 -24.47 -19.02 -7.01
N GLN A 426 -23.57 -18.97 -8.00
CA GLN A 426 -23.89 -18.97 -9.41
C GLN A 426 -22.78 -19.68 -10.20
N PRO A 427 -23.10 -20.64 -11.10
CA PRO A 427 -22.09 -21.53 -11.71
C PRO A 427 -20.94 -20.82 -12.40
N GLU A 428 -21.13 -19.69 -13.08
CA GLU A 428 -20.08 -18.96 -13.79
C GLU A 428 -19.33 -17.92 -12.94
N MET A 429 -19.83 -17.60 -11.73
CA MET A 429 -19.34 -16.45 -10.98
C MET A 429 -18.69 -16.80 -9.64
N SER A 430 -19.01 -17.94 -9.06
CA SER A 430 -18.56 -18.31 -7.73
C SER A 430 -18.16 -19.78 -7.60
N SER A 431 -17.49 -20.12 -6.52
CA SER A 431 -17.38 -21.49 -6.05
C SER A 431 -18.77 -22.08 -5.82
N GLU A 432 -18.86 -23.41 -5.88
CA GLU A 432 -20.12 -24.10 -5.55
C GLU A 432 -20.50 -23.85 -4.08
N PRO A 433 -21.80 -23.54 -3.76
CA PRO A 433 -22.21 -23.26 -2.39
C PRO A 433 -21.92 -24.39 -1.39
N SER A 434 -21.97 -25.63 -1.82
CA SER A 434 -21.59 -26.81 -1.00
C SER A 434 -20.10 -26.86 -0.67
N ALA A 435 -19.28 -26.06 -1.34
CA ALA A 435 -17.84 -25.99 -1.16
C ALA A 435 -17.38 -24.51 -1.03
N GLU A 436 -18.20 -23.66 -0.41
CA GLU A 436 -17.87 -22.26 -0.16
C GLU A 436 -16.64 -22.19 0.77
N PRO A 437 -15.51 -21.62 0.29
CA PRO A 437 -14.23 -21.84 0.95
C PRO A 437 -14.06 -21.11 2.28
N ILE A 438 -14.75 -20.00 2.53
CA ILE A 438 -14.70 -19.32 3.83
C ILE A 438 -15.45 -20.17 4.89
N CYS A 439 -16.60 -20.71 4.52
CA CYS A 439 -17.37 -21.59 5.39
C CYS A 439 -16.59 -22.88 5.70
N ILE A 440 -16.08 -23.55 4.66
CA ILE A 440 -15.27 -24.79 4.81
C ILE A 440 -14.03 -24.54 5.67
N ALA A 441 -13.34 -23.42 5.48
CA ALA A 441 -12.18 -23.06 6.32
C ALA A 441 -12.58 -22.86 7.78
N ALA A 442 -13.74 -22.26 8.03
CA ALA A 442 -14.26 -22.09 9.38
C ALA A 442 -14.61 -23.45 10.03
N GLU A 443 -15.28 -24.36 9.29
CA GLU A 443 -15.58 -25.71 9.79
C GLU A 443 -14.31 -26.51 10.11
N GLN A 444 -13.30 -26.46 9.24
CA GLN A 444 -12.00 -27.08 9.51
C GLN A 444 -11.28 -26.49 10.72
N ALA A 445 -11.37 -25.17 10.92
CA ALA A 445 -10.80 -24.50 12.10
C ALA A 445 -11.56 -24.88 13.37
N LEU A 446 -12.89 -24.96 13.29
CA LEU A 446 -13.76 -25.36 14.43
C LEU A 446 -13.38 -26.74 14.98
N VAL A 447 -13.11 -27.70 14.10
CA VAL A 447 -12.69 -29.06 14.51
C VAL A 447 -11.33 -29.06 15.23
N LYS A 448 -10.46 -28.10 14.93
CA LYS A 448 -9.13 -27.94 15.55
C LYS A 448 -9.13 -27.15 16.85
N MET A 449 -10.25 -26.51 17.20
CA MET A 449 -10.42 -25.72 18.43
C MET A 449 -10.81 -26.58 19.63
#